data_76ae44e3f92ddb984d46939ac3a10f4b
#
_entry.id   76ae44e3f92ddb984d46939ac3a10f4b
#
_cell.length_a   1.000
_cell.length_b   1.000
_cell.length_c   1.000
_cell.angle_alpha   90.00
_cell.angle_beta   90.00
_cell.angle_gamma   90.00
#
_symmetry.space_group_name_H-M   'P 1'
#
loop_
_entity.id
_entity.type
_entity.pdbx_description
1 polymer ?
#
loop_
_entity_poly.entity_id
_entity_poly.type
_entity_poly.pdbx_seq_one_letter_code
_entity_poly.pdbx_strand_id
1 'polypeptide(L)'
;MKTQLFFDLTAETSCPSVHFQESREVEEIIEELQRQNVAVFEIDGAALSSQEGIFKAFATALKKPKGWYGDEEYADNADAFLEYLDNVAEWVPAKGHVVLIRGSEQLWCARARLAGRLTEWWQFATVSRHARIHLVFIW
;
A
#
# COMPACT_ATOMS: atom_id res chain seq x y z
N MET A 1 -7.85 -20.83 14.27
CA MET A 1 -6.39 -20.79 14.25
C MET A 1 -5.93 -19.37 14.01
N LYS A 2 -5.05 -18.85 14.84
CA LYS A 2 -4.54 -17.49 14.64
C LYS A 2 -3.60 -17.45 13.46
N THR A 3 -3.83 -16.52 12.54
CA THR A 3 -2.89 -16.24 11.47
C THR A 3 -1.63 -15.63 12.07
N GLN A 4 -0.50 -16.23 11.79
CA GLN A 4 0.77 -15.71 12.25
C GLN A 4 1.39 -14.85 11.15
N LEU A 5 1.68 -13.60 11.48
CA LEU A 5 2.43 -12.71 10.59
C LEU A 5 3.91 -12.90 10.89
N PHE A 6 4.69 -13.06 9.83
CA PHE A 6 6.14 -13.21 9.95
C PHE A 6 6.86 -11.88 10.13
N PHE A 7 6.16 -10.78 9.91
CA PHE A 7 6.73 -9.44 9.97
C PHE A 7 5.92 -8.57 10.92
N ASP A 8 6.61 -7.72 11.66
CA ASP A 8 5.95 -6.71 12.46
C ASP A 8 5.59 -5.53 11.57
N LEU A 9 4.33 -5.45 11.17
CA LEU A 9 3.84 -4.41 10.28
C LEU A 9 3.66 -3.06 11.00
N THR A 10 3.94 -2.99 12.30
CA THR A 10 4.00 -1.73 13.05
C THR A 10 5.41 -1.19 13.17
N ALA A 11 6.43 -2.00 12.82
CA ALA A 11 7.83 -1.63 12.94
C ALA A 11 8.24 -0.61 11.91
N GLU A 12 9.36 0.05 12.16
CA GLU A 12 9.99 0.91 11.17
C GLU A 12 10.43 0.09 9.96
N THR A 13 10.49 0.74 8.81
CA THR A 13 10.72 0.09 7.52
C THR A 13 12.20 -0.23 7.23
N SER A 14 12.96 -0.54 8.28
CA SER A 14 14.26 -1.21 8.13
C SER A 14 14.09 -2.69 7.80
N CYS A 15 12.89 -3.27 8.02
CA CYS A 15 12.52 -4.62 7.62
C CYS A 15 11.86 -4.58 6.22
N PRO A 16 11.65 -5.75 5.56
CA PRO A 16 10.97 -5.77 4.26
C PRO A 16 9.63 -5.03 4.32
N SER A 17 9.38 -4.16 3.34
CA SER A 17 8.16 -3.38 3.25
C SER A 17 7.17 -3.90 2.21
N VAL A 18 7.60 -4.85 1.39
CA VAL A 18 6.76 -5.49 0.35
C VAL A 18 6.65 -6.97 0.68
N HIS A 19 5.42 -7.47 0.72
CA HIS A 19 5.10 -8.83 1.12
C HIS A 19 4.14 -9.48 0.13
N PHE A 20 4.12 -10.82 0.14
CA PHE A 20 3.21 -11.61 -0.69
C PHE A 20 2.43 -12.55 0.22
N GLN A 21 1.11 -12.68 0.00
CA GLN A 21 0.24 -13.48 0.84
C GLN A 21 -0.85 -14.16 0.02
N GLU A 22 -1.21 -15.39 0.38
CA GLU A 22 -2.32 -16.10 -0.25
C GLU A 22 -3.67 -15.53 0.20
N SER A 23 -4.62 -15.48 -0.74
CA SER A 23 -5.93 -14.86 -0.51
C SER A 23 -6.80 -15.56 0.54
N ARG A 24 -6.61 -16.86 0.73
CA ARG A 24 -7.44 -17.66 1.67
C ARG A 24 -7.36 -17.20 3.12
N GLU A 25 -6.29 -16.49 3.50
CA GLU A 25 -6.07 -16.05 4.87
C GLU A 25 -6.27 -14.54 5.05
N VAL A 26 -6.63 -13.83 3.98
CA VAL A 26 -6.64 -12.37 4.01
C VAL A 26 -7.60 -11.77 5.02
N GLU A 27 -8.78 -12.37 5.19
CA GLU A 27 -9.77 -11.81 6.14
C GLU A 27 -9.28 -11.93 7.59
N GLU A 28 -8.64 -13.04 7.94
CA GLU A 28 -8.05 -13.24 9.25
C GLU A 28 -6.90 -12.27 9.49
N ILE A 29 -6.10 -12.02 8.46
CA ILE A 29 -4.99 -11.07 8.52
C ILE A 29 -5.52 -9.65 8.77
N ILE A 30 -6.56 -9.24 8.04
CA ILE A 30 -7.18 -7.93 8.21
C ILE A 30 -7.70 -7.76 9.64
N GLU A 31 -8.43 -8.75 10.16
CA GLU A 31 -8.95 -8.71 11.52
C GLU A 31 -7.84 -8.57 12.56
N GLU A 32 -6.75 -9.33 12.40
CA GLU A 32 -5.62 -9.30 13.33
C GLU A 32 -4.91 -7.94 13.28
N LEU A 33 -4.69 -7.40 12.08
CA LEU A 33 -4.07 -6.09 11.92
C LEU A 33 -4.93 -4.98 12.55
N GLN A 34 -6.23 -5.00 12.31
CA GLN A 34 -7.15 -4.02 12.90
C GLN A 34 -7.17 -4.12 14.43
N ARG A 35 -7.08 -5.33 14.97
CA ARG A 35 -7.00 -5.55 16.41
C ARG A 35 -5.75 -4.91 17.01
N GLN A 36 -4.65 -4.90 16.25
CA GLN A 36 -3.39 -4.28 16.66
C GLN A 36 -3.33 -2.78 16.38
N ASN A 37 -4.43 -2.18 15.97
CA ASN A 37 -4.52 -0.76 15.59
C ASN A 37 -3.63 -0.41 14.39
N VAL A 38 -3.59 -1.30 13.41
CA VAL A 38 -2.95 -1.06 12.12
C VAL A 38 -4.02 -0.62 11.13
N ALA A 39 -3.78 0.48 10.43
CA ALA A 39 -4.66 0.94 9.36
C ALA A 39 -4.46 0.06 8.13
N VAL A 40 -5.56 -0.52 7.63
CA VAL A 40 -5.54 -1.41 6.47
C VAL A 40 -6.28 -0.74 5.32
N PHE A 41 -5.61 -0.58 4.20
CA PHE A 41 -6.17 0.00 2.99
C PHE A 41 -6.23 -1.07 1.91
N GLU A 42 -7.40 -1.29 1.32
CA GLU A 42 -7.59 -2.33 0.33
C GLU A 42 -7.75 -1.75 -1.07
N ILE A 43 -7.03 -2.32 -2.02
CA ILE A 43 -7.08 -1.93 -3.43
C ILE A 43 -7.34 -3.19 -4.26
N ASP A 44 -8.23 -3.09 -5.24
CA ASP A 44 -8.43 -4.14 -6.24
C ASP A 44 -7.34 -4.01 -7.30
N GLY A 45 -6.55 -5.07 -7.49
CA GLY A 45 -5.50 -5.10 -8.51
C GLY A 45 -6.00 -4.81 -9.92
N ALA A 46 -7.28 -5.10 -10.21
CA ALA A 46 -7.89 -4.80 -11.50
C ALA A 46 -7.97 -3.30 -11.80
N ALA A 47 -8.00 -2.45 -10.76
CA ALA A 47 -7.99 -1.00 -10.92
C ALA A 47 -6.61 -0.46 -11.32
N LEU A 48 -5.56 -1.25 -11.14
CA LEU A 48 -4.18 -0.86 -11.40
C LEU A 48 -3.79 -1.19 -12.84
N SER A 49 -4.44 -0.56 -13.80
CA SER A 49 -4.25 -0.85 -15.22
C SER A 49 -3.26 0.09 -15.92
N SER A 50 -2.85 1.15 -15.25
CA SER A 50 -1.92 2.15 -15.76
C SER A 50 -1.26 2.87 -14.60
N GLN A 51 -0.23 3.67 -14.88
CA GLN A 51 0.40 4.52 -13.87
C GLN A 51 -0.63 5.50 -13.28
N GLU A 52 -1.43 6.13 -14.12
CA GLU A 52 -2.52 7.01 -13.67
C GLU A 52 -3.52 6.25 -12.79
N GLY A 53 -3.87 5.03 -13.16
CA GLY A 53 -4.76 4.17 -12.38
C GLY A 53 -4.20 3.87 -10.99
N ILE A 54 -2.90 3.67 -10.86
CA ILE A 54 -2.23 3.51 -9.56
C ILE A 54 -2.41 4.77 -8.73
N PHE A 55 -2.08 5.93 -9.26
CA PHE A 55 -2.16 7.18 -8.52
C PHE A 55 -3.58 7.47 -8.04
N LYS A 56 -4.56 7.24 -8.91
CA LYS A 56 -5.97 7.44 -8.61
C LYS A 56 -6.47 6.48 -7.53
N ALA A 57 -6.14 5.19 -7.66
CA ALA A 57 -6.56 4.18 -6.71
C ALA A 57 -5.97 4.43 -5.31
N PHE A 58 -4.70 4.82 -5.24
CA PHE A 58 -4.06 5.10 -3.96
C PHE A 58 -4.56 6.39 -3.32
N ALA A 59 -4.84 7.43 -4.10
CA ALA A 59 -5.43 8.67 -3.57
C ALA A 59 -6.75 8.38 -2.85
N THR A 60 -7.58 7.54 -3.44
CA THR A 60 -8.86 7.12 -2.85
C THR A 60 -8.66 6.23 -1.63
N ALA A 61 -7.84 5.19 -1.77
CA ALA A 61 -7.65 4.20 -0.71
C ALA A 61 -6.98 4.79 0.54
N LEU A 62 -5.97 5.64 0.36
CA LEU A 62 -5.24 6.26 1.46
C LEU A 62 -5.97 7.48 2.04
N LYS A 63 -7.14 7.82 1.52
CA LYS A 63 -7.98 8.93 1.99
C LYS A 63 -7.24 10.27 1.92
N LYS A 64 -6.58 10.52 0.78
CA LYS A 64 -5.88 11.77 0.53
C LYS A 64 -6.82 12.95 0.82
N PRO A 65 -6.42 13.91 1.67
CA PRO A 65 -7.26 15.08 1.95
C PRO A 65 -7.50 15.90 0.68
N LYS A 66 -8.72 16.38 0.53
CA LYS A 66 -9.09 17.23 -0.60
C LYS A 66 -8.28 18.52 -0.56
N GLY A 67 -7.72 18.91 -1.71
CA GLY A 67 -6.90 20.11 -1.81
C GLY A 67 -5.47 19.97 -1.29
N TRP A 68 -5.11 18.81 -0.78
CA TRP A 68 -3.75 18.55 -0.34
C TRP A 68 -2.83 18.47 -1.56
N TYR A 69 -1.74 19.22 -1.54
CA TYR A 69 -0.78 19.31 -2.64
C TYR A 69 -1.36 19.94 -3.92
N GLY A 70 -2.30 20.90 -3.75
CA GLY A 70 -2.96 21.60 -4.85
C GLY A 70 -4.39 21.13 -5.06
N ASP A 71 -4.98 21.52 -6.18
CA ASP A 71 -6.38 21.23 -6.49
C ASP A 71 -6.60 19.88 -7.16
N GLU A 72 -5.56 19.10 -7.36
CA GLU A 72 -5.65 17.81 -8.02
C GLU A 72 -6.23 16.73 -7.12
N GLU A 73 -7.11 15.89 -7.68
CA GLU A 73 -7.73 14.79 -6.94
C GLU A 73 -6.75 13.65 -6.69
N TYR A 74 -5.75 13.49 -7.57
CA TYR A 74 -4.74 12.46 -7.45
C TYR A 74 -3.41 12.93 -8.04
N ALA A 75 -2.33 12.21 -7.71
CA ALA A 75 -0.99 12.53 -8.22
C ALA A 75 -0.93 12.41 -9.74
N ASP A 76 -0.19 13.29 -10.39
CA ASP A 76 0.06 13.23 -11.83
C ASP A 76 1.47 12.74 -12.16
N ASN A 77 2.29 12.46 -11.15
CA ASN A 77 3.66 11.97 -11.32
C ASN A 77 4.09 11.14 -10.10
N ALA A 78 5.21 10.43 -10.26
CA ALA A 78 5.72 9.54 -9.22
C ALA A 78 6.14 10.28 -7.95
N ASP A 79 6.72 11.48 -8.08
CA ASP A 79 7.14 12.25 -6.90
C ASP A 79 5.95 12.62 -6.02
N ALA A 80 4.85 13.05 -6.62
CA ALA A 80 3.62 13.36 -5.89
C ALA A 80 3.02 12.08 -5.27
N PHE A 81 3.10 10.95 -5.96
CA PHE A 81 2.66 9.67 -5.42
C PHE A 81 3.48 9.27 -4.18
N LEU A 82 4.79 9.46 -4.22
CA LEU A 82 5.66 9.16 -3.08
C LEU A 82 5.30 10.01 -1.85
N GLU A 83 4.85 11.24 -2.06
CA GLU A 83 4.37 12.09 -0.97
C GLU A 83 3.15 11.49 -0.26
N TYR A 84 2.31 10.74 -0.96
CA TYR A 84 1.20 10.03 -0.31
C TYR A 84 1.72 9.05 0.73
N LEU A 85 2.74 8.29 0.37
CA LEU A 85 3.32 7.29 1.25
C LEU A 85 4.02 7.92 2.46
N ASP A 86 4.60 9.11 2.27
CA ASP A 86 5.24 9.85 3.36
C ASP A 86 4.23 10.43 4.36
N ASN A 87 3.02 10.76 3.90
CA ASN A 87 2.08 11.55 4.68
C ASN A 87 0.83 10.79 5.15
N VAL A 88 0.63 9.57 4.71
CA VAL A 88 -0.57 8.79 5.08
C VAL A 88 -0.72 8.66 6.59
N ALA A 89 0.38 8.60 7.33
CA ALA A 89 0.34 8.48 8.79
C ALA A 89 -0.28 9.72 9.46
N GLU A 90 -0.16 10.89 8.84
CA GLU A 90 -0.81 12.10 9.31
C GLU A 90 -2.30 12.10 8.95
N TRP A 91 -2.64 11.59 7.77
CA TRP A 91 -4.03 11.56 7.30
C TRP A 91 -4.86 10.53 8.07
N VAL A 92 -4.25 9.40 8.42
CA VAL A 92 -4.90 8.29 9.11
C VAL A 92 -3.97 7.81 10.23
N PRO A 93 -4.05 8.41 11.43
CA PRO A 93 -3.20 8.00 12.55
C PRO A 93 -3.48 6.56 12.97
N ALA A 94 -2.41 5.77 13.10
CA ALA A 94 -2.47 4.37 13.54
C ALA A 94 -1.08 3.93 13.97
N LYS A 95 -0.97 2.74 14.56
CA LYS A 95 0.32 2.17 14.95
C LYS A 95 1.14 1.70 13.75
N GLY A 96 0.48 1.33 12.68
CA GLY A 96 1.10 0.91 11.44
C GLY A 96 0.16 1.11 10.27
N HIS A 97 0.66 1.02 9.06
CA HIS A 97 -0.10 1.26 7.85
C HIS A 97 0.22 0.19 6.81
N VAL A 98 -0.79 -0.43 6.25
CA VAL A 98 -0.66 -1.53 5.31
C VAL A 98 -1.62 -1.33 4.15
N VAL A 99 -1.11 -1.46 2.92
CA VAL A 99 -1.94 -1.51 1.73
C VAL A 99 -1.99 -2.95 1.24
N LEU A 100 -3.18 -3.50 1.08
CA LEU A 100 -3.42 -4.83 0.53
C LEU A 100 -3.93 -4.69 -0.90
N ILE A 101 -3.25 -5.29 -1.85
CA ILE A 101 -3.69 -5.33 -3.24
C ILE A 101 -4.27 -6.71 -3.52
N ARG A 102 -5.57 -6.79 -3.63
CA ARG A 102 -6.27 -8.04 -3.97
C ARG A 102 -6.18 -8.31 -5.47
N GLY A 103 -6.19 -9.59 -5.85
CA GLY A 103 -6.09 -9.97 -7.26
C GLY A 103 -4.74 -9.68 -7.87
N SER A 104 -3.68 -9.76 -7.07
CA SER A 104 -2.33 -9.42 -7.50
C SER A 104 -1.78 -10.36 -8.55
N GLU A 105 -2.27 -11.60 -8.61
CA GLU A 105 -1.84 -12.56 -9.63
C GLU A 105 -2.08 -11.99 -11.04
N GLN A 106 -3.28 -11.45 -11.27
CA GLN A 106 -3.60 -10.83 -12.57
C GLN A 106 -2.71 -9.63 -12.86
N LEU A 107 -2.46 -8.79 -11.85
CA LEU A 107 -1.61 -7.63 -11.99
C LEU A 107 -0.19 -8.05 -12.44
N TRP A 108 0.41 -9.00 -11.74
CA TRP A 108 1.75 -9.47 -12.06
C TRP A 108 1.83 -10.22 -13.38
N CYS A 109 0.80 -11.01 -13.73
CA CYS A 109 0.79 -11.77 -14.98
C CYS A 109 0.53 -10.88 -16.20
N ALA A 110 -0.42 -9.95 -16.09
CA ALA A 110 -0.82 -9.12 -17.23
C ALA A 110 -0.01 -7.83 -17.34
N ARG A 111 0.50 -7.30 -16.22
CA ARG A 111 1.13 -5.98 -16.16
C ARG A 111 2.37 -5.98 -15.28
N ALA A 112 3.27 -6.93 -15.54
CA ALA A 112 4.47 -7.11 -14.73
C ALA A 112 5.33 -5.85 -14.59
N ARG A 113 5.43 -5.03 -15.66
CA ARG A 113 6.17 -3.78 -15.61
C ARG A 113 5.57 -2.79 -14.61
N LEU A 114 4.26 -2.70 -14.60
CA LEU A 114 3.54 -1.79 -13.70
C LEU A 114 3.66 -2.26 -12.26
N ALA A 115 3.50 -3.56 -12.02
CA ALA A 115 3.68 -4.15 -10.70
C ALA A 115 5.11 -3.95 -10.19
N GLY A 116 6.10 -4.16 -11.04
CA GLY A 116 7.51 -3.94 -10.71
C GLY A 116 7.81 -2.47 -10.41
N ARG A 117 7.23 -1.56 -11.17
CA ARG A 117 7.40 -0.12 -10.94
C ARG A 117 6.79 0.31 -9.60
N LEU A 118 5.61 -0.19 -9.27
CA LEU A 118 4.99 0.07 -7.97
C LEU A 118 5.89 -0.43 -6.83
N THR A 119 6.44 -1.63 -6.97
CA THR A 119 7.35 -2.20 -5.99
C THR A 119 8.62 -1.34 -5.84
N GLU A 120 9.18 -0.87 -6.94
CA GLU A 120 10.36 0.01 -6.95
C GLU A 120 10.08 1.34 -6.25
N TRP A 121 8.94 1.98 -6.54
CA TRP A 121 8.54 3.21 -5.85
C TRP A 121 8.37 2.97 -4.35
N TRP A 122 7.77 1.84 -3.99
CA TRP A 122 7.56 1.48 -2.60
C TRP A 122 8.87 1.33 -1.83
N GLN A 123 9.81 0.59 -2.42
CA GLN A 123 11.13 0.41 -1.83
C GLN A 123 11.88 1.74 -1.72
N PHE A 124 11.77 2.60 -2.73
CA PHE A 124 12.38 3.92 -2.66
C PHE A 124 11.78 4.73 -1.51
N ALA A 125 10.47 4.74 -1.38
CA ALA A 125 9.81 5.48 -0.30
C ALA A 125 10.23 4.98 1.08
N THR A 126 10.31 3.67 1.28
CA THR A 126 10.60 3.09 2.59
C THR A 126 12.07 3.09 2.94
N VAL A 127 12.95 2.84 1.98
CA VAL A 127 14.40 2.76 2.21
C VAL A 127 15.05 4.14 2.18
N SER A 128 14.74 4.94 1.17
CA SER A 128 15.41 6.23 0.96
C SER A 128 14.71 7.40 1.66
N ARG A 129 13.38 7.35 1.78
CA ARG A 129 12.58 8.43 2.38
C ARG A 129 12.03 8.06 3.75
N HIS A 130 12.30 6.85 4.22
CA HIS A 130 11.89 6.35 5.54
C HIS A 130 10.37 6.35 5.77
N ALA A 131 9.58 6.21 4.71
CA ALA A 131 8.13 6.05 4.83
C ALA A 131 7.81 4.75 5.59
N ARG A 132 6.84 4.81 6.50
CA ARG A 132 6.48 3.70 7.39
C ARG A 132 5.17 3.08 6.94
N ILE A 133 5.18 2.42 5.79
CA ILE A 133 4.00 1.80 5.20
C ILE A 133 4.40 0.49 4.50
N HIS A 134 3.55 -0.52 4.65
CA HIS A 134 3.79 -1.83 4.06
C HIS A 134 2.84 -2.09 2.91
N LEU A 135 3.32 -2.81 1.90
CA LEU A 135 2.55 -3.24 0.75
C LEU A 135 2.46 -4.76 0.77
N VAL A 136 1.26 -5.29 0.65
CA VAL A 136 1.03 -6.74 0.60
C VAL A 136 0.29 -7.07 -0.68
N PHE A 137 0.91 -7.88 -1.53
CA PHE A 137 0.24 -8.43 -2.71
C PHE A 137 -0.49 -9.70 -2.31
N ILE A 138 -1.80 -9.71 -2.50
CA ILE A 138 -2.67 -10.84 -2.16
C ILE A 138 -2.92 -11.68 -3.41
N TRP A 139 -2.48 -12.90 -3.35
CA TRP A 139 -2.63 -13.85 -4.46
C TRP A 139 -3.95 -14.58 -4.45
#